data_1dc3747fd87dba50153ce574686f5bf9
#
_entry.id   1dc3747fd87dba50153ce574686f5bf9
#
_cell.length_a   1.000
_cell.length_b   1.000
_cell.length_c   1.000
_cell.angle_alpha   90.00
_cell.angle_beta   90.00
_cell.angle_gamma   90.00
#
_symmetry.space_group_name_H-M   'P 1'
#
loop_
_entity.id
_entity.type
_entity.pdbx_description
1 polymer ?
#
loop_
_entity_poly.entity_id
_entity_poly.type
_entity_poly.pdbx_seq_one_letter_code
_entity_poly.pdbx_strand_id
1 'polypeptide(L)'
;AALCTAVGQEPVALVLDGRDDWLSRSDPDAGPAPAPRPLPPVPTMLVRAEDRCATVAAASIAAKVARDDVMIALDTEHPGYGWAGNKGYGSAAHRAALAERGASEQHRRSWNLGLPGAPAQAPPTLFD
;
A
#
# COMPACT_ATOMS: atom_id res chain seq x y z
N ALA A 1 3.11 -2.41 -12.99
CA ALA A 1 3.37 -3.62 -13.79
C ALA A 1 2.10 -4.16 -14.44
N ALA A 2 1.02 -4.42 -13.67
CA ALA A 2 -0.23 -4.95 -14.22
C ALA A 2 -0.88 -4.00 -15.25
N LEU A 3 -0.83 -2.70 -15.03
CA LEU A 3 -1.44 -1.71 -15.91
C LEU A 3 -0.76 -1.67 -17.29
N CYS A 4 0.59 -1.71 -17.34
CA CYS A 4 1.34 -1.72 -18.60
C CYS A 4 1.04 -2.98 -19.41
N THR A 5 0.80 -4.11 -18.73
CA THR A 5 0.41 -5.36 -19.40
C THR A 5 -0.98 -5.27 -19.98
N ALA A 6 -1.92 -4.64 -19.29
CA ALA A 6 -3.30 -4.50 -19.74
C ALA A 6 -3.44 -3.53 -20.92
N VAL A 7 -2.61 -2.48 -20.97
CA VAL A 7 -2.67 -1.46 -22.04
C VAL A 7 -1.75 -1.80 -23.22
N GLY A 8 -0.80 -2.74 -23.05
CA GLY A 8 0.12 -3.15 -24.12
C GLY A 8 1.11 -2.05 -24.55
N GLN A 9 1.23 -0.98 -23.78
CA GLN A 9 2.12 0.14 -24.05
C GLN A 9 3.05 0.36 -22.85
N GLU A 10 4.30 0.69 -23.15
CA GLU A 10 5.27 1.10 -22.15
C GLU A 10 5.00 2.56 -21.75
N PRO A 11 5.01 2.89 -20.44
CA PRO A 11 4.84 4.27 -20.02
C PRO A 11 6.04 5.13 -20.47
N VAL A 12 5.75 6.29 -21.02
CA VAL A 12 6.78 7.26 -21.46
C VAL A 12 7.38 7.99 -20.26
N ALA A 13 6.63 8.16 -19.19
CA ALA A 13 7.05 8.78 -17.94
C ALA A 13 6.33 8.13 -16.76
N LEU A 14 6.98 8.14 -15.60
CA LEU A 14 6.44 7.65 -14.36
C LEU A 14 6.52 8.75 -13.29
N VAL A 15 5.39 9.05 -12.66
CA VAL A 15 5.32 10.00 -11.54
C VAL A 15 4.89 9.24 -10.31
N LEU A 16 5.64 9.36 -9.22
CA LEU A 16 5.28 8.84 -7.90
C LEU A 16 4.91 10.00 -7.00
N ASP A 17 3.78 9.86 -6.30
CA ASP A 17 3.45 10.77 -5.22
C ASP A 17 4.30 10.47 -4.00
N GLY A 18 4.92 11.50 -3.42
CA GLY A 18 5.78 11.41 -2.26
C GLY A 18 7.23 11.77 -2.52
N ARG A 19 8.09 11.45 -1.53
CA ARG A 19 9.52 11.72 -1.57
C ARG A 19 10.37 10.48 -1.82
N ASP A 20 9.78 9.30 -1.60
CA ASP A 20 10.49 8.03 -1.65
C ASP A 20 10.22 7.28 -2.93
N ASP A 21 11.28 6.88 -3.60
CA ASP A 21 11.23 5.92 -4.70
C ASP A 21 11.14 4.49 -4.13
N TRP A 22 9.92 4.08 -3.80
CA TRP A 22 9.63 2.73 -3.33
C TRP A 22 9.50 1.72 -4.47
N LEU A 23 9.41 2.19 -5.71
CA LEU A 23 9.20 1.34 -6.89
C LEU A 23 10.50 0.78 -7.45
N SER A 24 11.57 1.59 -7.45
CA SER A 24 12.90 1.16 -7.93
C SER A 24 13.70 0.41 -6.87
N ARG A 25 13.25 0.42 -5.60
CA ARG A 25 13.91 -0.34 -4.53
C ARG A 25 13.61 -1.83 -4.70
N SER A 26 14.66 -2.62 -4.79
CA SER A 26 14.57 -4.07 -4.61
C SER A 26 14.28 -4.33 -3.15
N ASP A 27 13.17 -4.98 -2.85
CA ASP A 27 12.92 -5.51 -1.51
C ASP A 27 13.79 -6.77 -1.34
N PRO A 28 14.80 -6.78 -0.45
CA PRO A 28 15.66 -7.95 -0.24
C PRO A 28 14.88 -9.17 0.28
N ASP A 29 13.71 -8.95 0.89
CA ASP A 29 12.84 -9.99 1.43
C ASP A 29 11.71 -10.39 0.46
N ALA A 30 11.55 -9.67 -0.64
CA ALA A 30 10.69 -10.12 -1.72
C ALA A 30 11.31 -11.39 -2.33
N GLY A 31 10.60 -12.49 -2.28
CA GLY A 31 11.00 -13.74 -2.93
C GLY A 31 11.37 -13.52 -4.41
N PRO A 32 11.78 -14.56 -5.16
CA PRO A 32 12.30 -14.40 -6.50
C PRO A 32 11.34 -13.57 -7.35
N ALA A 33 11.78 -12.34 -7.65
CA ALA A 33 11.00 -11.40 -8.43
C ALA A 33 10.67 -12.04 -9.79
N PRO A 34 9.43 -11.89 -10.28
CA PRO A 34 9.16 -12.19 -11.68
C PRO A 34 10.15 -11.40 -12.53
N ALA A 35 10.65 -12.02 -13.61
CA ALA A 35 11.70 -11.50 -14.47
C ALA A 35 11.63 -9.97 -14.63
N PRO A 36 12.76 -9.26 -14.49
CA PRO A 36 12.78 -7.82 -14.50
C PRO A 36 12.17 -7.31 -15.81
N ARG A 37 10.99 -6.71 -15.70
CA ARG A 37 10.48 -5.90 -16.80
C ARG A 37 11.31 -4.62 -16.84
N PRO A 38 11.65 -4.13 -18.02
CA PRO A 38 12.25 -2.82 -18.12
C PRO A 38 11.28 -1.84 -17.44
N LEU A 39 11.68 -1.33 -16.28
CA LEU A 39 10.99 -0.21 -15.67
C LEU A 39 11.21 1.00 -16.57
N PRO A 40 10.21 1.86 -16.73
CA PRO A 40 10.41 3.12 -17.43
C PRO A 40 11.52 3.93 -16.74
N PRO A 41 11.98 5.01 -17.38
CA PRO A 41 13.03 5.85 -16.85
C PRO A 41 12.74 6.26 -15.41
N VAL A 42 13.78 6.51 -14.64
CA VAL A 42 13.75 6.86 -13.22
C VAL A 42 12.49 7.65 -12.85
N PRO A 43 11.67 7.17 -11.92
CA PRO A 43 10.43 7.83 -11.58
C PRO A 43 10.68 9.26 -11.06
N THR A 44 9.84 10.19 -11.49
CA THR A 44 9.83 11.55 -10.95
C THR A 44 9.01 11.53 -9.66
N MET A 45 9.64 11.84 -8.51
CA MET A 45 8.96 11.98 -7.23
C MET A 45 8.42 13.40 -7.09
N LEU A 46 7.16 13.51 -6.72
CA LEU A 46 6.50 14.79 -6.55
C LEU A 46 5.60 14.75 -5.32
N VAL A 47 5.92 15.56 -4.33
CA VAL A 47 5.10 15.68 -3.11
C VAL A 47 3.78 16.35 -3.44
N ARG A 48 2.68 15.74 -2.99
CA ARG A 48 1.31 16.19 -3.30
C ARG A 48 1.07 16.25 -4.81
N ALA A 49 1.48 15.18 -5.47
CA ALA A 49 1.40 15.11 -6.92
C ALA A 49 -0.04 15.16 -7.42
N GLU A 50 -1.00 14.67 -6.62
CA GLU A 50 -2.43 14.71 -6.92
C GLU A 50 -2.99 16.14 -7.05
N ASP A 51 -2.41 17.12 -6.36
CA ASP A 51 -2.81 18.52 -6.45
C ASP A 51 -2.30 19.22 -7.74
N ARG A 52 -1.33 18.59 -8.40
CA ARG A 52 -0.58 19.20 -9.52
C ARG A 52 -0.70 18.43 -10.82
N CYS A 53 -1.10 17.18 -10.75
CA CYS A 53 -1.14 16.27 -11.88
C CYS A 53 -2.46 15.48 -11.89
N ALA A 54 -3.33 15.78 -12.85
CA ALA A 54 -4.65 15.15 -12.96
C ALA A 54 -4.56 13.63 -13.16
N THR A 55 -3.52 13.14 -13.85
CA THR A 55 -3.31 11.69 -14.03
C THR A 55 -2.95 11.00 -12.71
N VAL A 56 -2.19 11.66 -11.83
CA VAL A 56 -1.89 11.13 -10.49
C VAL A 56 -3.15 11.15 -9.63
N ALA A 57 -3.93 12.22 -9.66
CA ALA A 57 -5.20 12.29 -8.95
C ALA A 57 -6.16 11.17 -9.39
N ALA A 58 -6.30 10.95 -10.68
CA ALA A 58 -7.11 9.87 -11.23
C ALA A 58 -6.59 8.49 -10.81
N ALA A 59 -5.28 8.28 -10.87
CA ALA A 59 -4.64 7.02 -10.44
C ALA A 59 -4.85 6.77 -8.94
N SER A 60 -4.79 7.80 -8.11
CA SER A 60 -5.03 7.71 -6.67
C SER A 60 -6.46 7.26 -6.35
N ILE A 61 -7.44 7.80 -7.08
CA ILE A 61 -8.85 7.39 -6.93
C ILE A 61 -9.01 5.93 -7.36
N ALA A 62 -8.47 5.54 -8.51
CA ALA A 62 -8.55 4.17 -9.01
C ALA A 62 -7.89 3.17 -8.04
N ALA A 63 -6.71 3.50 -7.53
CA ALA A 63 -6.00 2.69 -6.55
C ALA A 63 -6.79 2.56 -5.24
N LYS A 64 -7.44 3.64 -4.78
CA LYS A 64 -8.27 3.61 -3.59
C LYS A 64 -9.47 2.67 -3.78
N VAL A 65 -10.18 2.77 -4.90
CA VAL A 65 -11.33 1.89 -5.17
C VAL A 65 -10.89 0.44 -5.22
N ALA A 66 -9.84 0.12 -5.98
CA ALA A 66 -9.31 -1.24 -6.06
C ALA A 66 -8.88 -1.78 -4.69
N ARG A 67 -8.26 -0.95 -3.84
CA ARG A 67 -7.90 -1.35 -2.48
C ARG A 67 -9.14 -1.61 -1.63
N ASP A 68 -10.14 -0.75 -1.71
CA ASP A 68 -11.38 -0.88 -0.94
C ASP A 68 -12.11 -2.20 -1.33
N ASP A 69 -12.11 -2.58 -2.60
CA ASP A 69 -12.66 -3.86 -3.08
C ASP A 69 -11.90 -5.07 -2.52
N VAL A 70 -10.57 -5.01 -2.51
CA VAL A 70 -9.73 -6.04 -1.89
C VAL A 70 -10.04 -6.18 -0.39
N MET A 71 -10.21 -5.07 0.32
CA MET A 71 -10.53 -5.11 1.76
C MET A 71 -11.92 -5.70 2.04
N ILE A 72 -12.89 -5.46 1.15
CA ILE A 72 -14.22 -6.08 1.24
C ILE A 72 -14.11 -7.61 1.04
N ALA A 73 -13.35 -8.05 0.05
CA ALA A 73 -13.14 -9.47 -0.20
C ALA A 73 -12.44 -10.15 0.99
N LEU A 74 -11.38 -9.54 1.51
CA LEU A 74 -10.65 -10.05 2.67
C LEU A 74 -11.50 -10.12 3.95
N ASP A 75 -12.51 -9.26 4.12
CA ASP A 75 -13.42 -9.33 5.26
C ASP A 75 -14.22 -10.64 5.28
N THR A 76 -14.50 -11.20 4.11
CA THR A 76 -15.17 -12.49 3.96
C THR A 76 -14.26 -13.65 4.36
N GLU A 77 -12.98 -13.56 4.01
CA GLU A 77 -11.97 -14.60 4.30
C GLU A 77 -11.48 -14.53 5.76
N HIS A 78 -11.43 -13.31 6.32
CA HIS A 78 -10.96 -13.04 7.67
C HIS A 78 -11.99 -12.24 8.47
N PRO A 79 -13.13 -12.83 8.82
CA PRO A 79 -14.20 -12.12 9.51
C PRO A 79 -13.78 -11.66 10.91
N GLY A 80 -14.28 -10.50 11.30
CA GLY A 80 -14.12 -9.96 12.65
C GLY A 80 -13.15 -8.79 12.77
N TYR A 81 -12.43 -8.40 11.71
CA TYR A 81 -11.63 -7.19 11.67
C TYR A 81 -12.44 -5.98 11.15
N GLY A 82 -13.61 -6.22 10.57
CA GLY A 82 -14.52 -5.21 10.05
C GLY A 82 -13.96 -4.47 8.84
N TRP A 83 -13.18 -5.16 8.01
CA TRP A 83 -12.50 -4.57 6.85
C TRP A 83 -13.47 -4.08 5.78
N ALA A 84 -14.64 -4.72 5.65
CA ALA A 84 -15.68 -4.24 4.75
C ALA A 84 -16.15 -2.81 5.09
N GLY A 85 -16.09 -2.41 6.36
CA GLY A 85 -16.44 -1.07 6.83
C GLY A 85 -15.23 -0.14 6.91
N ASN A 86 -14.20 -0.55 7.65
CA ASN A 86 -13.06 0.29 7.99
C ASN A 86 -11.97 0.36 6.91
N LYS A 87 -12.03 -0.49 5.88
CA LYS A 87 -11.05 -0.59 4.78
C LYS A 87 -9.58 -0.71 5.25
N GLY A 88 -9.38 -1.32 6.42
CA GLY A 88 -8.06 -1.46 7.04
C GLY A 88 -7.54 -0.19 7.74
N TYR A 89 -8.36 0.84 7.86
CA TYR A 89 -7.99 2.00 8.66
C TYR A 89 -8.10 1.69 10.16
N GLY A 90 -7.21 2.30 10.96
CA GLY A 90 -7.12 2.08 12.40
C GLY A 90 -8.27 2.69 13.21
N SER A 91 -9.51 2.35 12.89
CA SER A 91 -10.69 2.72 13.67
C SER A 91 -10.65 2.11 15.08
N ALA A 92 -11.45 2.64 16.00
CA ALA A 92 -11.53 2.09 17.35
C ALA A 92 -11.95 0.61 17.33
N ALA A 93 -12.94 0.27 16.49
CA ALA A 93 -13.41 -1.10 16.31
C ALA A 93 -12.31 -2.03 15.76
N HIS A 94 -11.54 -1.56 14.77
CA HIS A 94 -10.43 -2.34 14.20
C HIS A 94 -9.32 -2.58 15.24
N ARG A 95 -8.97 -1.56 16.03
CA ARG A 95 -7.99 -1.73 17.13
C ARG A 95 -8.47 -2.69 18.22
N ALA A 96 -9.76 -2.65 18.56
CA ALA A 96 -10.34 -3.61 19.50
C ALA A 96 -10.27 -5.05 18.95
N ALA A 97 -10.60 -5.25 17.68
CA ALA A 97 -10.48 -6.54 17.02
C ALA A 97 -9.02 -7.06 17.00
N LEU A 98 -8.06 -6.17 16.76
CA LEU A 98 -6.64 -6.53 16.84
C LEU A 98 -6.21 -6.93 18.24
N ALA A 99 -6.69 -6.23 19.27
CA ALA A 99 -6.36 -6.58 20.66
C ALA A 99 -6.96 -7.93 21.06
N GLU A 100 -8.14 -8.29 20.57
CA GLU A 100 -8.84 -9.55 20.87
C GLU A 100 -8.28 -10.72 20.08
N ARG A 101 -8.03 -10.56 18.78
CA ARG A 101 -7.74 -11.63 17.82
C ARG A 101 -6.27 -11.72 17.42
N GLY A 102 -5.50 -10.67 17.71
CA GLY A 102 -4.15 -10.52 17.17
C GLY A 102 -4.15 -10.05 15.72
N ALA A 103 -2.95 -9.95 15.15
CA ALA A 103 -2.77 -9.59 13.75
C ALA A 103 -2.82 -10.84 12.86
N SER A 104 -3.60 -10.78 11.79
CA SER A 104 -3.57 -11.81 10.74
C SER A 104 -2.31 -11.64 9.85
N GLU A 105 -2.10 -12.57 8.94
CA GLU A 105 -1.03 -12.49 7.94
C GLU A 105 -1.17 -11.30 6.98
N GLN A 106 -2.39 -10.79 6.81
CA GLN A 106 -2.68 -9.63 5.96
C GLN A 106 -2.33 -8.28 6.62
N HIS A 107 -2.01 -8.27 7.92
CA HIS A 107 -1.63 -7.05 8.59
C HIS A 107 -0.16 -6.70 8.35
N ARG A 108 0.10 -5.42 8.14
CA ARG A 108 1.45 -4.90 7.97
C ARG A 108 2.21 -4.94 9.30
N ARG A 109 3.01 -5.98 9.49
CA ARG A 109 3.75 -6.23 10.75
C ARG A 109 4.88 -5.25 11.04
N SER A 110 5.34 -4.51 10.03
CA SER A 110 6.36 -3.46 10.19
C SER A 110 5.83 -2.18 10.88
N TRP A 111 4.52 -2.10 11.12
CA TRP A 111 3.91 -0.97 11.82
C TRP A 111 3.60 -1.33 13.27
N ASN A 112 3.63 -0.32 14.14
CA ASN A 112 3.14 -0.48 15.50
C ASN A 112 1.62 -0.65 15.47
N LEU A 113 1.16 -1.90 15.61
CA LEU A 113 -0.26 -2.24 15.63
C LEU A 113 -0.90 -2.04 17.01
N GLY A 114 -0.14 -1.54 17.99
CA GLY A 114 -0.62 -1.37 19.36
C GLY A 114 -0.89 -2.68 20.10
N LEU A 115 -0.30 -3.78 19.65
CA LEU A 115 -0.46 -5.08 20.27
C LEU A 115 0.45 -5.21 21.51
N PRO A 116 -0.03 -5.84 22.61
CA PRO A 116 0.81 -6.12 23.76
C PRO A 116 2.01 -6.99 23.37
N GLY A 117 3.21 -6.54 23.71
CA GLY A 117 4.46 -7.29 23.42
C GLY A 117 5.04 -7.07 22.02
N ALA A 118 4.43 -6.26 21.16
CA ALA A 118 5.09 -5.82 19.95
C ALA A 118 6.26 -4.89 20.32
N PRO A 119 7.47 -5.09 19.77
CA PRO A 119 8.55 -4.15 19.98
C PRO A 119 8.08 -2.76 19.51
N ALA A 120 8.31 -1.74 20.33
CA ALA A 120 8.05 -0.36 19.98
C ALA A 120 9.02 0.04 18.86
N GLN A 121 8.67 -0.30 17.63
CA GLN A 121 9.32 0.27 16.47
C GLN A 121 8.80 1.69 16.35
N ALA A 122 9.68 2.65 16.55
CA ALA A 122 9.40 4.02 16.21
C ALA A 122 8.87 4.05 14.77
N PRO A 123 7.77 4.75 14.48
CA PRO A 123 7.35 4.92 13.10
C PRO A 123 8.52 5.49 12.32
N PRO A 124 8.79 5.01 11.10
CA PRO A 124 9.75 5.68 10.25
C PRO A 124 9.33 7.14 10.18
N THR A 125 10.20 8.01 10.65
CA THR A 125 9.94 9.44 10.57
C THR A 125 9.83 9.77 9.10
N LEU A 126 8.65 10.20 8.67
CA LEU A 126 8.36 10.65 7.31
C LEU A 126 9.19 11.90 6.92
N PHE A 127 10.14 12.29 7.77
CA PHE A 127 10.82 13.59 7.72
C PHE A 127 12.33 13.53 8.02
N ASP A 128 12.99 12.39 7.86
CA ASP A 128 14.46 12.34 7.80
C ASP A 128 14.97 12.14 6.38
#